data_8de5db60d6175b6ef779df9b1ebd963b
#
_entry.id   8de5db60d6175b6ef779df9b1ebd963b
#
_cell.length_a   1.000
_cell.length_b   1.000
_cell.length_c   1.000
_cell.angle_alpha   90.00
_cell.angle_beta   90.00
_cell.angle_gamma   90.00
#
_symmetry.space_group_name_H-M   'P 1'
#
loop_
_entity.id
_entity.type
_entity.pdbx_description
1 polymer ?
#
loop_
_entity_poly.entity_id
_entity_poly.type
_entity_poly.pdbx_seq_one_letter_code
_entity_poly.pdbx_strand_id
1 'polypeptide(L)'
;MRRAVVYLRVSTIDQTTANQERELREIAGRMGCEIVRVYKDHGISGTRGRDKRPAFDKLCRDAARREFDVVMAWSVDRLGRSLQDLVGFLSELHALKIDLFLRQQGLDTTTPAGKAMFQMMGVFAEFERAMIQERVRAGLRRAVSEGKQLGRPRIAPELEERIRKAQAGPDRPSVRALAKRFGVAANTVQRISRPFAAGAADAP
;
A
#
# COMPACT_ATOMS: atom_id res chain seq x y z
N MET A 1 -19.19 8.41 -27.83
CA MET A 1 -19.65 7.52 -26.79
C MET A 1 -18.46 7.33 -25.82
N ARG A 2 -18.67 7.40 -24.50
CA ARG A 2 -17.55 7.24 -23.54
C ARG A 2 -17.19 5.76 -23.42
N ARG A 3 -15.89 5.44 -23.37
CA ARG A 3 -15.40 4.07 -23.23
C ARG A 3 -15.37 3.70 -21.76
N ALA A 4 -16.10 2.68 -21.37
CA ALA A 4 -16.11 2.17 -20.00
C ALA A 4 -15.47 0.78 -19.92
N VAL A 5 -14.91 0.48 -18.77
CA VAL A 5 -14.43 -0.86 -18.45
C VAL A 5 -15.08 -1.35 -17.17
N VAL A 6 -15.25 -2.65 -17.05
CA VAL A 6 -15.81 -3.28 -15.86
C VAL A 6 -14.70 -4.05 -15.16
N TYR A 7 -14.56 -3.86 -13.84
CA TYR A 7 -13.70 -4.66 -13.00
C TYR A 7 -14.53 -5.55 -12.07
N LEU A 8 -14.25 -6.85 -12.11
CA LEU A 8 -14.89 -7.87 -11.30
C LEU A 8 -13.85 -8.66 -10.50
N ARG A 9 -14.15 -8.92 -9.24
CA ARG A 9 -13.35 -9.81 -8.40
C ARG A 9 -14.23 -10.95 -7.88
N VAL A 10 -13.83 -12.18 -8.18
CA VAL A 10 -14.57 -13.41 -7.86
C VAL A 10 -13.84 -14.17 -6.78
N SER A 11 -14.50 -14.46 -5.67
CA SER A 11 -13.91 -15.28 -4.60
C SER A 11 -14.12 -16.79 -4.82
N THR A 12 -15.33 -17.25 -5.26
CA THR A 12 -15.56 -18.70 -5.42
C THR A 12 -16.82 -19.12 -6.20
N ILE A 13 -17.74 -18.22 -6.59
CA ILE A 13 -19.03 -18.63 -7.20
C ILE A 13 -19.32 -17.82 -8.47
N ASP A 14 -19.31 -18.50 -9.61
CA ASP A 14 -19.45 -17.90 -10.94
C ASP A 14 -20.80 -17.19 -11.21
N GLN A 15 -21.90 -17.64 -10.62
CA GLN A 15 -23.23 -17.08 -10.90
C GLN A 15 -23.41 -15.63 -10.44
N THR A 16 -22.81 -15.24 -9.29
CA THR A 16 -22.97 -13.89 -8.74
C THR A 16 -22.26 -12.85 -9.60
N THR A 17 -21.14 -13.21 -10.22
CA THR A 17 -20.36 -12.29 -11.07
C THR A 17 -20.99 -12.06 -12.43
N ALA A 18 -21.63 -13.06 -13.01
CA ALA A 18 -22.36 -12.89 -14.28
C ALA A 18 -23.53 -11.90 -14.11
N ASN A 19 -24.23 -11.97 -12.98
CA ASN A 19 -25.30 -11.02 -12.67
C ASN A 19 -24.75 -9.60 -12.45
N GLN A 20 -23.65 -9.46 -11.71
CA GLN A 20 -23.00 -8.16 -11.50
C GLN A 20 -22.52 -7.55 -12.83
N GLU A 21 -21.91 -8.35 -13.69
CA GLU A 21 -21.47 -7.89 -15.01
C GLU A 21 -22.65 -7.43 -15.85
N ARG A 22 -23.74 -8.22 -15.91
CA ARG A 22 -24.95 -7.87 -16.67
C ARG A 22 -25.54 -6.54 -16.20
N GLU A 23 -25.72 -6.37 -14.89
CA GLU A 23 -26.26 -5.13 -14.33
C GLU A 23 -25.36 -3.92 -14.62
N LEU A 24 -24.03 -4.06 -14.51
CA LEU A 24 -23.09 -2.99 -14.84
C LEU A 24 -23.13 -2.64 -16.32
N ARG A 25 -23.34 -3.60 -17.23
CA ARG A 25 -23.53 -3.35 -18.66
C ARG A 25 -24.82 -2.59 -18.95
N GLU A 26 -25.92 -2.94 -18.27
CA GLU A 26 -27.19 -2.21 -18.39
C GLU A 26 -27.06 -0.76 -17.89
N ILE A 27 -26.34 -0.55 -16.78
CA ILE A 27 -26.06 0.78 -16.25
C ILE A 27 -25.19 1.58 -17.22
N ALA A 28 -24.12 0.98 -17.76
CA ALA A 28 -23.26 1.62 -18.76
C ALA A 28 -24.05 2.12 -19.96
N GLY A 29 -24.98 1.29 -20.49
CA GLY A 29 -25.87 1.69 -21.58
C GLY A 29 -26.72 2.92 -21.22
N ARG A 30 -27.30 2.95 -20.00
CA ARG A 30 -28.06 4.12 -19.52
C ARG A 30 -27.21 5.37 -19.33
N MET A 31 -25.94 5.22 -18.99
CA MET A 31 -24.98 6.31 -18.86
C MET A 31 -24.39 6.76 -20.22
N GLY A 32 -24.80 6.17 -21.34
CA GLY A 32 -24.24 6.47 -22.66
C GLY A 32 -22.80 6.01 -22.83
N CYS A 33 -22.39 4.97 -22.08
CA CYS A 33 -21.05 4.40 -22.13
C CYS A 33 -21.05 3.07 -22.88
N GLU A 34 -19.96 2.80 -23.63
CA GLU A 34 -19.70 1.51 -24.25
C GLU A 34 -18.69 0.72 -23.41
N ILE A 35 -19.00 -0.54 -23.06
CA ILE A 35 -18.07 -1.44 -22.37
C ILE A 35 -17.06 -1.99 -23.36
N VAL A 36 -15.84 -1.44 -23.34
CA VAL A 36 -14.76 -1.86 -24.25
C VAL A 36 -13.95 -3.04 -23.71
N ARG A 37 -13.94 -3.27 -22.38
CA ARG A 37 -13.21 -4.39 -21.77
C ARG A 37 -13.78 -4.75 -20.40
N VAL A 38 -13.64 -6.03 -20.03
CA VAL A 38 -13.93 -6.55 -18.69
C VAL A 38 -12.67 -7.16 -18.11
N TYR A 39 -12.29 -6.75 -16.90
CA TYR A 39 -11.17 -7.28 -16.14
C TYR A 39 -11.70 -8.17 -15.03
N LYS A 40 -11.23 -9.42 -14.94
CA LYS A 40 -11.69 -10.39 -13.95
C LYS A 40 -10.51 -11.00 -13.18
N ASP A 41 -10.50 -10.85 -11.86
CA ASP A 41 -9.59 -11.57 -10.98
C ASP A 41 -10.34 -12.69 -10.27
N HIS A 42 -9.88 -13.94 -10.41
CA HIS A 42 -10.51 -15.15 -9.87
C HIS A 42 -9.75 -15.66 -8.65
N GLY A 43 -10.49 -16.14 -7.63
CA GLY A 43 -9.92 -16.84 -6.47
C GLY A 43 -8.98 -16.01 -5.59
N ILE A 44 -9.02 -14.69 -5.72
CA ILE A 44 -8.10 -13.80 -5.00
C ILE A 44 -8.83 -13.11 -3.86
N SER A 45 -8.39 -13.40 -2.61
CA SER A 45 -8.87 -12.68 -1.44
C SER A 45 -8.53 -11.18 -1.57
N GLY A 46 -9.47 -10.31 -1.18
CA GLY A 46 -9.26 -8.86 -1.11
C GLY A 46 -8.07 -8.44 -0.24
N THR A 47 -7.49 -9.39 0.54
CA THR A 47 -6.33 -9.16 1.40
C THR A 47 -4.98 -9.16 0.67
N ARG A 48 -4.91 -9.48 -0.62
CA ARG A 48 -3.66 -9.53 -1.39
C ARG A 48 -3.41 -8.23 -2.15
N GLY A 49 -2.17 -7.74 -2.14
CA GLY A 49 -1.76 -6.50 -2.82
C GLY A 49 -1.98 -6.53 -4.34
N ARG A 50 -1.68 -5.40 -4.98
CA ARG A 50 -1.78 -5.21 -6.44
C ARG A 50 -1.04 -6.30 -7.22
N ASP A 51 0.14 -6.71 -6.74
CA ASP A 51 1.04 -7.71 -7.34
C ASP A 51 0.39 -9.10 -7.50
N LYS A 52 -0.66 -9.41 -6.75
CA LYS A 52 -1.39 -10.68 -6.81
C LYS A 52 -2.77 -10.57 -7.47
N ARG A 53 -3.03 -9.46 -8.15
CA ARG A 53 -4.27 -9.15 -8.86
C ARG A 53 -3.95 -8.78 -10.31
N PRO A 54 -3.64 -9.75 -11.17
CA PRO A 54 -3.14 -9.49 -12.52
C PRO A 54 -4.11 -8.71 -13.40
N ALA A 55 -5.43 -8.94 -13.26
CA ALA A 55 -6.42 -8.18 -14.01
C ALA A 55 -6.53 -6.73 -13.50
N PHE A 56 -6.43 -6.50 -12.19
CA PHE A 56 -6.40 -5.15 -11.62
C PHE A 56 -5.12 -4.40 -12.01
N ASP A 57 -3.96 -5.07 -11.98
CA ASP A 57 -2.71 -4.47 -12.41
C ASP A 57 -2.75 -4.10 -13.90
N LYS A 58 -3.34 -4.96 -14.74
CA LYS A 58 -3.58 -4.65 -16.15
C LYS A 58 -4.51 -3.45 -16.32
N LEU A 59 -5.61 -3.37 -15.56
CA LEU A 59 -6.52 -2.22 -15.55
C LEU A 59 -5.76 -0.92 -15.25
N CYS A 60 -4.90 -0.91 -14.23
CA CYS A 60 -4.10 0.26 -13.88
C CYS A 60 -3.12 0.67 -15.01
N ARG A 61 -2.49 -0.31 -15.68
CA ARG A 61 -1.61 -0.02 -16.83
C ARG A 61 -2.37 0.55 -18.01
N ASP A 62 -3.53 -0.02 -18.31
CA ASP A 62 -4.39 0.44 -19.42
C ASP A 62 -5.00 1.83 -19.09
N ALA A 63 -5.30 2.12 -17.80
CA ALA A 63 -5.67 3.44 -17.32
C ALA A 63 -4.57 4.48 -17.58
N ALA A 64 -3.31 4.15 -17.25
CA ALA A 64 -2.17 5.03 -17.52
C ALA A 64 -2.00 5.35 -19.01
N ARG A 65 -2.43 4.45 -19.89
CA ARG A 65 -2.46 4.64 -21.34
C ARG A 65 -3.74 5.34 -21.86
N ARG A 66 -4.68 5.65 -20.97
CA ARG A 66 -5.99 6.24 -21.29
C ARG A 66 -6.77 5.43 -22.32
N GLU A 67 -6.76 4.10 -22.21
CA GLU A 67 -7.51 3.22 -23.10
C GLU A 67 -9.03 3.28 -22.87
N PHE A 68 -9.48 3.90 -21.78
CA PHE A 68 -10.90 4.08 -21.41
C PHE A 68 -11.10 5.36 -20.58
N ASP A 69 -12.33 5.74 -20.41
CA ASP A 69 -12.75 7.01 -19.80
C ASP A 69 -13.47 6.80 -18.46
N VAL A 70 -14.00 5.59 -18.21
CA VAL A 70 -14.76 5.24 -16.98
C VAL A 70 -14.39 3.85 -16.52
N VAL A 71 -14.11 3.70 -15.22
CA VAL A 71 -14.02 2.40 -14.54
C VAL A 71 -15.34 2.13 -13.82
N MET A 72 -15.91 0.97 -14.03
CA MET A 72 -17.13 0.52 -13.35
C MET A 72 -16.82 -0.70 -12.48
N ALA A 73 -17.24 -0.68 -11.23
CA ALA A 73 -17.13 -1.83 -10.33
C ALA A 73 -18.39 -1.99 -9.48
N TRP A 74 -18.57 -3.18 -8.94
CA TRP A 74 -19.74 -3.48 -8.12
C TRP A 74 -19.69 -2.74 -6.78
N SER A 75 -18.53 -2.78 -6.11
CA SER A 75 -18.36 -2.21 -4.78
C SER A 75 -16.89 -1.87 -4.49
N VAL A 76 -16.70 -1.04 -3.48
CA VAL A 76 -15.38 -0.58 -2.97
C VAL A 76 -14.46 -1.75 -2.65
N ASP A 77 -14.96 -2.78 -1.98
CA ASP A 77 -14.16 -3.96 -1.57
C ASP A 77 -13.61 -4.76 -2.76
N ARG A 78 -14.11 -4.53 -3.96
CA ARG A 78 -13.55 -5.09 -5.19
C ARG A 78 -12.25 -4.38 -5.59
N LEU A 79 -12.17 -3.08 -5.37
CA LEU A 79 -11.05 -2.22 -5.78
C LEU A 79 -9.93 -2.17 -4.74
N GLY A 80 -10.27 -1.94 -3.46
CA GLY A 80 -9.33 -1.78 -2.35
C GLY A 80 -9.70 -2.58 -1.11
N ARG A 81 -8.80 -2.62 -0.12
CA ARG A 81 -9.02 -3.25 1.19
C ARG A 81 -9.39 -2.26 2.26
N SER A 82 -8.96 -1.04 2.08
CA SER A 82 -9.10 0.05 3.01
C SER A 82 -9.63 1.27 2.27
N LEU A 83 -10.17 2.20 3.02
CA LEU A 83 -10.54 3.50 2.49
C LEU A 83 -9.31 4.20 1.86
N GLN A 84 -8.12 4.00 2.44
CA GLN A 84 -6.87 4.57 1.93
C GLN A 84 -6.50 4.01 0.55
N ASP A 85 -6.59 2.68 0.35
CA ASP A 85 -6.32 2.06 -0.95
C ASP A 85 -7.30 2.57 -2.02
N LEU A 86 -8.57 2.71 -1.65
CA LEU A 86 -9.59 3.25 -2.53
C LEU A 86 -9.30 4.70 -2.90
N VAL A 87 -9.02 5.55 -1.92
CA VAL A 87 -8.72 6.97 -2.16
C VAL A 87 -7.46 7.13 -3.00
N GLY A 88 -6.41 6.30 -2.75
CA GLY A 88 -5.21 6.26 -3.58
C GLY A 88 -5.54 5.94 -5.03
N PHE A 89 -6.28 4.86 -5.28
CA PHE A 89 -6.70 4.46 -6.62
C PHE A 89 -7.57 5.52 -7.31
N LEU A 90 -8.50 6.11 -6.56
CA LEU A 90 -9.35 7.20 -7.07
C LEU A 90 -8.55 8.45 -7.43
N SER A 91 -7.54 8.79 -6.64
CA SER A 91 -6.63 9.91 -6.93
C SER A 91 -5.83 9.66 -8.20
N GLU A 92 -5.36 8.41 -8.42
CA GLU A 92 -4.70 8.00 -9.67
C GLU A 92 -5.65 8.16 -10.87
N LEU A 93 -6.89 7.66 -10.78
CA LEU A 93 -7.88 7.81 -11.84
C LEU A 93 -8.21 9.28 -12.13
N HIS A 94 -8.37 10.09 -11.07
CA HIS A 94 -8.66 11.52 -11.22
C HIS A 94 -7.52 12.28 -11.92
N ALA A 95 -6.27 12.00 -11.56
CA ALA A 95 -5.10 12.58 -12.24
C ALA A 95 -5.07 12.22 -13.74
N LEU A 96 -5.55 11.02 -14.09
CA LEU A 96 -5.68 10.54 -15.47
C LEU A 96 -6.96 11.03 -16.16
N LYS A 97 -7.85 11.78 -15.47
CA LYS A 97 -9.18 12.21 -15.94
C LYS A 97 -10.08 11.03 -16.31
N ILE A 98 -9.98 9.92 -15.56
CA ILE A 98 -10.82 8.74 -15.67
C ILE A 98 -11.84 8.79 -14.54
N ASP A 99 -13.11 8.63 -14.86
CA ASP A 99 -14.18 8.59 -13.87
C ASP A 99 -14.37 7.18 -13.27
N LEU A 100 -15.00 7.13 -12.09
CA LEU A 100 -15.34 5.88 -11.42
C LEU A 100 -16.84 5.81 -11.14
N PHE A 101 -17.40 4.63 -11.39
CA PHE A 101 -18.75 4.27 -11.00
C PHE A 101 -18.74 3.05 -10.07
N LEU A 102 -19.35 3.18 -8.87
CA LEU A 102 -19.53 2.09 -7.89
C LEU A 102 -21.02 1.87 -7.66
N ARG A 103 -21.51 0.69 -8.06
CA ARG A 103 -22.95 0.37 -8.01
C ARG A 103 -23.49 0.35 -6.58
N GLN A 104 -22.83 -0.35 -5.67
CA GLN A 104 -23.33 -0.57 -4.32
C GLN A 104 -23.31 0.70 -3.45
N GLN A 105 -22.30 1.56 -3.65
CA GLN A 105 -22.15 2.82 -2.91
C GLN A 105 -22.90 3.99 -3.57
N GLY A 106 -23.45 3.80 -4.76
CA GLY A 106 -24.06 4.88 -5.52
C GLY A 106 -23.08 6.00 -5.89
N LEU A 107 -21.77 5.69 -5.91
CA LEU A 107 -20.74 6.66 -6.27
C LEU A 107 -20.62 6.74 -7.78
N ASP A 108 -20.83 7.94 -8.33
CA ASP A 108 -20.66 8.24 -9.75
C ASP A 108 -19.89 9.55 -9.93
N THR A 109 -18.59 9.46 -10.18
CA THR A 109 -17.74 10.63 -10.33
C THR A 109 -17.92 11.33 -11.68
N THR A 110 -18.77 10.81 -12.58
CA THR A 110 -19.15 11.55 -13.79
C THR A 110 -20.05 12.74 -13.45
N THR A 111 -20.71 12.71 -12.28
CA THR A 111 -21.59 13.75 -11.78
C THR A 111 -20.87 14.72 -10.83
N PRO A 112 -21.28 15.99 -10.74
CA PRO A 112 -20.74 16.94 -9.76
C PRO A 112 -20.90 16.45 -8.31
N ALA A 113 -22.05 15.87 -7.97
CA ALA A 113 -22.32 15.33 -6.65
C ALA A 113 -21.39 14.16 -6.29
N GLY A 114 -21.16 13.23 -7.22
CA GLY A 114 -20.22 12.14 -7.02
C GLY A 114 -18.76 12.61 -6.90
N LYS A 115 -18.37 13.64 -7.64
CA LYS A 115 -17.05 14.28 -7.47
C LYS A 115 -16.89 14.91 -6.10
N ALA A 116 -17.91 15.63 -5.61
CA ALA A 116 -17.89 16.20 -4.27
C ALA A 116 -17.81 15.10 -3.20
N MET A 117 -18.61 14.04 -3.31
CA MET A 117 -18.57 12.89 -2.44
C MET A 117 -17.19 12.24 -2.40
N PHE A 118 -16.55 12.09 -3.57
CA PHE A 118 -15.19 11.59 -3.66
C PHE A 118 -14.18 12.47 -2.92
N GLN A 119 -14.25 13.78 -3.09
CA GLN A 119 -13.36 14.72 -2.39
C GLN A 119 -13.53 14.62 -0.87
N MET A 120 -14.76 14.52 -0.38
CA MET A 120 -15.03 14.28 1.04
C MET A 120 -14.43 12.97 1.54
N MET A 121 -14.54 11.89 0.79
CA MET A 121 -13.91 10.60 1.14
C MET A 121 -12.39 10.74 1.26
N GLY A 122 -11.76 11.54 0.40
CA GLY A 122 -10.33 11.86 0.47
C GLY A 122 -9.94 12.52 1.80
N VAL A 123 -10.70 13.55 2.20
CA VAL A 123 -10.49 14.25 3.48
C VAL A 123 -10.65 13.28 4.67
N PHE A 124 -11.66 12.42 4.65
CA PHE A 124 -11.85 11.41 5.71
C PHE A 124 -10.70 10.40 5.78
N ALA A 125 -10.17 9.96 4.65
CA ALA A 125 -9.04 9.04 4.62
C ALA A 125 -7.75 9.68 5.17
N GLU A 126 -7.51 10.95 4.88
CA GLU A 126 -6.39 11.70 5.45
C GLU A 126 -6.54 11.88 6.96
N PHE A 127 -7.74 12.20 7.41
CA PHE A 127 -8.05 12.30 8.83
C PHE A 127 -7.84 10.96 9.56
N GLU A 128 -8.36 9.86 9.02
CA GLU A 128 -8.15 8.52 9.59
C GLU A 128 -6.65 8.19 9.68
N ARG A 129 -5.88 8.49 8.63
CA ARG A 129 -4.43 8.29 8.62
C ARG A 129 -3.72 9.10 9.70
N ALA A 130 -4.09 10.37 9.87
CA ALA A 130 -3.54 11.24 10.90
C ALA A 130 -3.83 10.69 12.30
N MET A 131 -5.06 10.26 12.55
CA MET A 131 -5.48 9.65 13.82
C MET A 131 -4.73 8.35 14.15
N ILE A 132 -4.50 7.50 13.14
CA ILE A 132 -3.71 6.28 13.30
C ILE A 132 -2.26 6.63 13.67
N GLN A 133 -1.64 7.58 12.94
CA GLN A 133 -0.27 8.03 13.22
C GLN A 133 -0.14 8.62 14.62
N GLU A 134 -1.09 9.43 15.06
CA GLU A 134 -1.09 10.00 16.41
C GLU A 134 -1.18 8.91 17.48
N ARG A 135 -2.08 7.94 17.29
CA ARG A 135 -2.21 6.79 18.21
C ARG A 135 -0.92 5.96 18.28
N VAL A 136 -0.28 5.70 17.15
CA VAL A 136 1.01 5.00 17.10
C VAL A 136 2.09 5.80 17.82
N ARG A 137 2.20 7.11 17.57
CA ARG A 137 3.17 7.98 18.26
C ARG A 137 2.93 8.02 19.77
N ALA A 138 1.67 8.10 20.20
CA ALA A 138 1.31 8.05 21.61
C ALA A 138 1.69 6.71 22.26
N GLY A 139 1.45 5.59 21.56
CA GLY A 139 1.88 4.25 22.00
C GLY A 139 3.39 4.12 22.11
N LEU A 140 4.15 4.65 21.14
CA LEU A 140 5.61 4.65 21.19
C LEU A 140 6.15 5.51 22.35
N ARG A 141 5.60 6.72 22.57
CA ARG A 141 5.97 7.56 23.72
C ARG A 141 5.73 6.83 25.05
N ARG A 142 4.57 6.17 25.20
CA ARG A 142 4.27 5.36 26.39
C ARG A 142 5.27 4.23 26.56
N ALA A 143 5.59 3.47 25.50
CA ALA A 143 6.56 2.39 25.58
C ALA A 143 7.94 2.89 26.03
N VAL A 144 8.39 4.05 25.53
CA VAL A 144 9.64 4.69 25.98
C VAL A 144 9.57 5.11 27.44
N SER A 145 8.46 5.72 27.90
CA SER A 145 8.29 6.10 29.31
C SER A 145 8.23 4.90 30.26
N GLU A 146 7.80 3.74 29.76
CA GLU A 146 7.85 2.44 30.47
C GLU A 146 9.23 1.77 30.42
N GLY A 147 10.27 2.44 29.88
CA GLY A 147 11.62 1.93 29.76
C GLY A 147 11.85 0.94 28.62
N LYS A 148 10.88 0.76 27.72
CA LYS A 148 11.05 -0.12 26.56
C LYS A 148 11.97 0.54 25.54
N GLN A 149 13.01 -0.19 25.14
CA GLN A 149 13.91 0.25 24.09
C GLN A 149 13.28 -0.03 22.71
N LEU A 150 13.08 1.04 21.92
CA LEU A 150 12.52 0.91 20.57
C LEU A 150 13.60 0.53 19.56
N GLY A 151 13.19 -0.19 18.52
CA GLY A 151 14.07 -0.59 17.42
C GLY A 151 14.64 -1.99 17.58
N ARG A 152 15.64 -2.30 16.74
CA ARG A 152 16.30 -3.61 16.78
C ARG A 152 17.11 -3.75 18.06
N PRO A 153 16.97 -4.87 18.82
CA PRO A 153 17.78 -5.11 20.00
C PRO A 153 19.27 -4.95 19.70
N ARG A 154 19.99 -4.30 20.61
CA ARG A 154 21.45 -4.22 20.51
C ARG A 154 22.03 -5.61 20.75
N ILE A 155 23.15 -5.90 20.13
CA ILE A 155 23.92 -7.12 20.46
C ILE A 155 24.44 -7.02 21.90
N ALA A 156 24.66 -8.18 22.52
CA ALA A 156 25.18 -8.21 23.86
C ALA A 156 26.50 -7.43 23.96
N PRO A 157 26.70 -6.60 25.00
CA PRO A 157 27.91 -5.79 25.15
C PRO A 157 29.19 -6.62 25.11
N GLU A 158 29.15 -7.83 25.69
CA GLU A 158 30.28 -8.77 25.70
C GLU A 158 30.64 -9.20 24.27
N LEU A 159 29.64 -9.42 23.42
CA LEU A 159 29.87 -9.79 22.03
C LEU A 159 30.43 -8.60 21.22
N GLU A 160 29.94 -7.39 21.50
CA GLU A 160 30.47 -6.17 20.88
C GLU A 160 31.94 -5.96 21.22
N GLU A 161 32.29 -6.15 22.50
CA GLU A 161 33.69 -6.03 22.98
C GLU A 161 34.59 -7.09 22.36
N ARG A 162 34.13 -8.34 22.27
CA ARG A 162 34.86 -9.43 21.61
C ARG A 162 35.15 -9.12 20.13
N ILE A 163 34.18 -8.56 19.41
CA ILE A 163 34.34 -8.15 18.02
C ILE A 163 35.37 -6.99 17.94
N ARG A 164 35.29 -6.01 18.85
CA ARG A 164 36.20 -4.87 18.89
C ARG A 164 37.66 -5.32 19.20
N LYS A 165 37.86 -6.21 20.16
CA LYS A 165 39.16 -6.81 20.45
C LYS A 165 39.72 -7.60 19.27
N ALA A 166 38.88 -8.38 18.57
CA ALA A 166 39.30 -9.13 17.39
C ALA A 166 39.69 -8.24 16.22
N GLN A 167 39.11 -7.04 16.09
CA GLN A 167 39.48 -6.05 15.08
C GLN A 167 40.79 -5.32 15.40
N ALA A 168 41.08 -5.10 16.68
CA ALA A 168 42.28 -4.42 17.14
C ALA A 168 43.52 -5.33 17.14
N GLY A 169 43.34 -6.63 16.94
CA GLY A 169 44.44 -7.61 16.92
C GLY A 169 45.37 -7.43 15.72
N PRO A 170 46.59 -8.03 15.79
CA PRO A 170 47.64 -7.86 14.76
C PRO A 170 47.19 -8.36 13.35
N ASP A 171 46.35 -9.39 13.28
CA ASP A 171 45.91 -10.02 12.02
C ASP A 171 44.78 -9.25 11.31
N ARG A 172 44.19 -8.24 11.92
CA ARG A 172 43.06 -7.40 11.38
C ARG A 172 42.14 -8.16 10.43
N PRO A 173 41.34 -9.12 10.91
CA PRO A 173 40.49 -9.92 10.05
C PRO A 173 39.48 -9.04 9.28
N SER A 174 39.15 -9.46 8.06
CA SER A 174 38.16 -8.70 7.27
C SER A 174 36.78 -8.67 7.95
N VAL A 175 35.97 -7.63 7.65
CA VAL A 175 34.60 -7.49 8.17
C VAL A 175 33.76 -8.75 7.90
N ARG A 176 33.93 -9.37 6.73
CA ARG A 176 33.22 -10.61 6.37
C ARG A 176 33.68 -11.80 7.20
N ALA A 177 34.99 -11.92 7.49
CA ALA A 177 35.52 -12.99 8.32
C ALA A 177 35.01 -12.86 9.76
N LEU A 178 35.02 -11.64 10.33
CA LEU A 178 34.47 -11.36 11.66
C LEU A 178 32.97 -11.62 11.73
N ALA A 179 32.20 -11.18 10.72
CA ALA A 179 30.76 -11.42 10.63
C ALA A 179 30.45 -12.93 10.68
N LYS A 180 31.19 -13.74 9.91
CA LYS A 180 31.07 -15.19 9.89
C LYS A 180 31.48 -15.81 11.23
N ARG A 181 32.62 -15.37 11.80
CA ARG A 181 33.18 -15.90 13.09
C ARG A 181 32.25 -15.67 14.26
N PHE A 182 31.60 -14.51 14.33
CA PHE A 182 30.74 -14.12 15.46
C PHE A 182 29.24 -14.31 15.19
N GLY A 183 28.82 -14.83 14.02
CA GLY A 183 27.42 -15.07 13.67
C GLY A 183 26.58 -13.80 13.57
N VAL A 184 27.18 -12.67 13.18
CA VAL A 184 26.51 -11.37 13.05
C VAL A 184 26.53 -10.87 11.62
N ALA A 185 25.64 -9.92 11.29
CA ALA A 185 25.64 -9.29 9.97
C ALA A 185 26.90 -8.42 9.75
N ALA A 186 27.42 -8.37 8.54
CA ALA A 186 28.60 -7.55 8.18
C ALA A 186 28.41 -6.06 8.56
N ASN A 187 27.21 -5.51 8.37
CA ASN A 187 26.87 -4.14 8.79
C ASN A 187 27.00 -3.93 10.31
N THR A 188 26.77 -4.96 11.12
CA THR A 188 26.97 -4.90 12.57
C THR A 188 28.45 -4.73 12.91
N VAL A 189 29.32 -5.50 12.25
CA VAL A 189 30.77 -5.38 12.41
C VAL A 189 31.26 -4.00 11.96
N GLN A 190 30.79 -3.50 10.81
CA GLN A 190 31.12 -2.16 10.33
C GLN A 190 30.73 -1.07 11.31
N ARG A 191 29.52 -1.15 11.91
CA ARG A 191 29.04 -0.20 12.92
C ARG A 191 29.94 -0.18 14.15
N ILE A 192 30.42 -1.34 14.60
CA ILE A 192 31.32 -1.47 15.74
C ILE A 192 32.69 -0.85 15.41
N SER A 193 33.13 -1.02 14.14
CA SER A 193 34.43 -0.50 13.66
C SER A 193 34.47 1.03 13.51
N ARG A 194 33.33 1.64 13.28
CA ARG A 194 33.18 3.10 13.16
C ARG A 194 32.39 3.58 14.38
N PRO A 195 33.08 4.03 15.46
CA PRO A 195 32.36 4.63 16.57
C PRO A 195 31.59 5.82 15.99
N PHE A 196 30.28 5.84 16.21
CA PHE A 196 29.48 7.04 15.96
C PHE A 196 30.17 8.19 16.69
N ALA A 197 30.49 9.25 15.97
CA ALA A 197 30.83 10.51 16.60
C ALA A 197 29.65 10.88 17.50
N ALA A 198 29.86 10.78 18.80
CA ALA A 198 28.88 11.24 19.79
C ALA A 198 28.82 12.76 19.65
N GLY A 199 27.80 13.27 18.93
CA GLY A 199 27.72 14.71 18.72
C GLY A 199 26.72 15.13 17.65
N ALA A 200 25.50 14.52 17.60
CA ALA A 200 24.42 15.09 16.81
C ALA A 200 23.03 14.61 17.31
N ALA A 201 22.81 14.65 18.60
CA ALA A 201 21.50 14.33 19.18
C ALA A 201 21.15 15.27 20.34
N ASP A 202 21.48 16.57 20.20
CA ASP A 202 20.94 17.64 21.04
C ASP A 202 20.97 18.91 20.20
N ALA A 203 19.95 19.12 19.40
CA ALA A 203 19.51 20.44 18.94
C ALA A 203 17.99 20.47 19.03
N PRO A 204 17.39 21.55 19.55
CA PRO A 204 16.05 21.67 20.08
C PRO A 204 14.95 21.57 19.02
#